data_5e65e5f47754b06c7c145f3f12d37a77
#
_entry.id   5e65e5f47754b06c7c145f3f12d37a77
#
_cell.length_a   1.000
_cell.length_b   1.000
_cell.length_c   1.000
_cell.angle_alpha   90.00
_cell.angle_beta   90.00
_cell.angle_gamma   90.00
#
_symmetry.space_group_name_H-M   'P 1'
#
loop_
_entity.id
_entity.type
_entity.pdbx_description
1 polymer ?
#
loop_
_entity_poly.entity_id
_entity_poly.type
_entity_poly.pdbx_seq_one_letter_code
_entity_poly.pdbx_strand_id
1 'polypeptide(L)'
;MIKLLKNLTKKEVFLILISCGLIFLSIDLELKMPDYMATITKLVQTEGSKMKDIITNGGYMLLCAFGSLICSIVVGFFISYISSKFSMNIRTKLFNKVEDLGMEEVKAFNPSSLITRTTNDVTQIEMLLGMGLQLLIKAPITAVWAITKILNKNVSWSIITAVAVAILLVTLITISIIVVPKFKIVQKLIDKLNNVTRENLTGIRVVRAFNAEDYQENKFNDVNVTLTKQQMFNQKTFAIMSPMMYLVMYFLTLSIYFVGAYLINDASFASKIGLFGDMIVFSSYAMQVIMSFLMLAMIFMMLPRAQVSAKRINEVLDKKVKIKEGNITSSKEVGTISFKNVSFKYPEAEEYVLKDISFDIKKGETVAFIGSTGSGKSTLINLIPRFYDVTDGEVLVDNINVKE
;
A
#
# COMPACT_ATOMS: atom_id res chain seq x y z
N MET A 1 -9.64 -3.50 2.26
CA MET A 1 -9.34 -2.06 2.16
C MET A 1 -10.46 -1.18 2.68
N ILE A 2 -11.69 -1.21 2.11
CA ILE A 2 -12.83 -0.35 2.52
C ILE A 2 -13.11 -0.42 4.03
N LYS A 3 -13.00 -1.62 4.63
CA LYS A 3 -13.18 -1.81 6.08
C LYS A 3 -12.16 -1.03 6.91
N LEU A 4 -10.89 -0.99 6.48
CA LEU A 4 -9.87 -0.19 7.16
C LEU A 4 -10.12 1.31 7.02
N LEU A 5 -10.56 1.77 5.85
CA LEU A 5 -10.88 3.18 5.62
C LEU A 5 -12.02 3.70 6.50
N LYS A 6 -12.91 2.82 7.02
CA LYS A 6 -13.92 3.20 8.02
C LYS A 6 -13.31 3.67 9.35
N ASN A 7 -12.01 3.41 9.58
CA ASN A 7 -11.30 3.92 10.76
C ASN A 7 -10.82 5.37 10.61
N LEU A 8 -11.06 6.01 9.45
CA LEU A 8 -10.83 7.44 9.28
C LEU A 8 -11.75 8.23 10.21
N THR A 9 -11.19 9.21 10.89
CA THR A 9 -11.94 10.12 11.74
C THR A 9 -12.71 11.15 10.89
N LYS A 10 -13.75 11.76 11.45
CA LYS A 10 -14.52 12.81 10.76
C LYS A 10 -13.62 13.98 10.32
N LYS A 11 -12.59 14.32 11.11
CA LYS A 11 -11.60 15.34 10.74
C LYS A 11 -10.77 14.95 9.53
N GLU A 12 -10.29 13.71 9.46
CA GLU A 12 -9.51 13.20 8.32
C GLU A 12 -10.36 13.19 7.05
N VAL A 13 -11.62 12.75 7.13
CA VAL A 13 -12.55 12.80 6.00
C VAL A 13 -12.79 14.24 5.52
N PHE A 14 -12.96 15.18 6.43
CA PHE A 14 -13.11 16.60 6.09
C PHE A 14 -11.85 17.16 5.40
N LEU A 15 -10.66 16.82 5.90
CA LEU A 15 -9.39 17.20 5.26
C LEU A 15 -9.21 16.57 3.86
N ILE A 16 -9.68 15.34 3.65
CA ILE A 16 -9.71 14.72 2.31
C ILE A 16 -10.59 15.52 1.36
N LEU A 17 -11.78 15.93 1.78
CA LEU A 17 -12.68 16.76 0.97
C LEU A 17 -12.06 18.11 0.60
N ILE A 18 -11.41 18.77 1.56
CA ILE A 18 -10.69 20.04 1.28
C ILE A 18 -9.54 19.76 0.29
N SER A 19 -8.78 18.67 0.49
CA SER A 19 -7.70 18.29 -0.41
C SER A 19 -8.20 18.04 -1.84
N CYS A 20 -9.37 17.39 -2.01
CA CYS A 20 -10.00 17.22 -3.32
C CYS A 20 -10.30 18.57 -3.99
N GLY A 21 -10.85 19.53 -3.25
CA GLY A 21 -11.14 20.87 -3.76
C GLY A 21 -9.87 21.64 -4.15
N LEU A 22 -8.81 21.55 -3.33
CA LEU A 22 -7.52 22.18 -3.62
C LEU A 22 -6.80 21.51 -4.80
N ILE A 23 -6.89 20.18 -4.95
CA ILE A 23 -6.36 19.48 -6.13
C ILE A 23 -7.08 19.93 -7.39
N PHE A 24 -8.41 20.05 -7.34
CA PHE A 24 -9.20 20.56 -8.46
C PHE A 24 -8.77 21.97 -8.85
N LEU A 25 -8.64 22.87 -7.87
CA LEU A 25 -8.16 24.23 -8.09
C LEU A 25 -6.75 24.25 -8.65
N SER A 26 -5.84 23.43 -8.12
CA SER A 26 -4.46 23.31 -8.63
C SER A 26 -4.44 22.89 -10.09
N ILE A 27 -5.27 21.92 -10.49
CA ILE A 27 -5.38 21.44 -11.88
C ILE A 27 -5.96 22.53 -12.78
N ASP A 28 -6.98 23.26 -12.34
CA ASP A 28 -7.55 24.37 -13.11
C ASP A 28 -6.51 25.47 -13.39
N LEU A 29 -5.73 25.82 -12.37
CA LEU A 29 -4.63 26.77 -12.50
C LEU A 29 -3.52 26.26 -13.43
N GLU A 30 -3.13 24.98 -13.31
CA GLU A 30 -2.14 24.35 -14.19
C GLU A 30 -2.60 24.32 -15.65
N LEU A 31 -3.89 24.07 -15.92
CA LEU A 31 -4.46 24.02 -17.26
C LEU A 31 -4.72 25.41 -17.87
N LYS A 32 -4.74 26.47 -17.08
CA LYS A 32 -4.80 27.85 -17.58
C LYS A 32 -3.45 28.38 -18.07
N MET A 33 -2.33 27.86 -17.56
CA MET A 33 -1.00 28.34 -17.95
C MET A 33 -0.74 28.22 -19.46
N PRO A 34 -1.04 27.09 -20.15
CA PRO A 34 -0.92 26.99 -21.59
C PRO A 34 -1.78 27.99 -22.37
N ASP A 35 -3.00 28.31 -21.88
CA ASP A 35 -3.89 29.29 -22.53
C ASP A 35 -3.28 30.71 -22.48
N TYR A 36 -2.68 31.12 -21.35
CA TYR A 36 -1.93 32.38 -21.27
C TYR A 36 -0.67 32.38 -22.15
N MET A 37 0.03 31.22 -22.23
CA MET A 37 1.19 31.09 -23.12
C MET A 37 0.81 31.28 -24.60
N ALA A 38 -0.31 30.73 -25.04
CA ALA A 38 -0.83 30.98 -26.39
C ALA A 38 -1.15 32.45 -26.63
N THR A 39 -1.77 33.08 -25.64
CA THR A 39 -2.09 34.53 -25.72
C THR A 39 -0.83 35.37 -25.84
N ILE A 40 0.21 35.09 -25.04
CA ILE A 40 1.50 35.75 -25.13
C ILE A 40 2.13 35.54 -26.51
N THR A 41 2.16 34.29 -26.99
CA THR A 41 2.70 33.94 -28.31
C THR A 41 1.97 34.70 -29.44
N LYS A 42 0.65 34.79 -29.35
CA LYS A 42 -0.14 35.57 -30.32
C LYS A 42 0.20 37.06 -30.26
N LEU A 43 0.31 37.66 -29.06
CA LEU A 43 0.65 39.08 -28.89
C LEU A 43 2.05 39.36 -29.43
N VAL A 44 3.04 38.51 -29.19
CA VAL A 44 4.42 38.69 -29.70
C VAL A 44 4.49 38.67 -31.23
N GLN A 45 3.64 37.87 -31.87
CA GLN A 45 3.60 37.77 -33.35
C GLN A 45 2.73 38.82 -34.04
N THR A 46 1.93 39.57 -33.29
CA THR A 46 1.04 40.61 -33.84
C THR A 46 1.72 41.96 -33.82
N GLU A 47 1.92 42.58 -34.98
CA GLU A 47 2.47 43.93 -35.07
C GLU A 47 1.57 44.94 -34.36
N GLY A 48 2.19 45.84 -33.57
CA GLY A 48 1.47 46.85 -32.79
C GLY A 48 1.00 46.42 -31.43
N SER A 49 1.33 45.19 -30.98
CA SER A 49 1.04 44.73 -29.62
C SER A 49 1.77 45.54 -28.56
N LYS A 50 1.07 45.88 -27.49
CA LYS A 50 1.67 46.65 -26.38
C LYS A 50 2.45 45.72 -25.46
N MET A 51 3.68 46.04 -25.11
CA MET A 51 4.51 45.31 -24.14
C MET A 51 3.77 45.12 -22.80
N LYS A 52 2.92 46.06 -22.42
CA LYS A 52 2.10 46.00 -21.21
C LYS A 52 1.17 44.76 -21.21
N ASP A 53 0.57 44.41 -22.36
CA ASP A 53 -0.36 43.29 -22.45
C ASP A 53 0.37 41.92 -22.33
N ILE A 54 1.60 41.86 -22.88
CA ILE A 54 2.49 40.72 -22.74
C ILE A 54 2.87 40.50 -21.28
N ILE A 55 3.32 41.57 -20.61
CA ILE A 55 3.71 41.51 -19.18
C ILE A 55 2.50 41.17 -18.30
N THR A 56 1.32 41.71 -18.61
CA THR A 56 0.10 41.41 -17.84
C THR A 56 -0.28 39.92 -17.94
N ASN A 57 -0.27 39.30 -19.15
CA ASN A 57 -0.55 37.90 -19.33
C ASN A 57 0.54 37.01 -18.71
N GLY A 58 1.81 37.42 -18.78
CA GLY A 58 2.92 36.76 -18.05
C GLY A 58 2.73 36.80 -16.54
N GLY A 59 2.23 37.93 -16.02
CA GLY A 59 1.86 38.08 -14.61
C GLY A 59 0.75 37.13 -14.19
N TYR A 60 -0.32 36.98 -15.00
CA TYR A 60 -1.39 36.01 -14.74
C TYR A 60 -0.87 34.58 -14.78
N MET A 61 0.00 34.26 -15.73
CA MET A 61 0.64 32.94 -15.81
C MET A 61 1.46 32.63 -14.55
N LEU A 62 2.24 33.60 -14.05
CA LEU A 62 2.97 33.49 -12.79
C LEU A 62 2.03 33.33 -11.59
N LEU A 63 0.94 34.10 -11.51
CA LEU A 63 -0.06 33.95 -10.44
C LEU A 63 -0.71 32.56 -10.45
N CYS A 64 -1.02 32.00 -11.63
CA CYS A 64 -1.52 30.63 -11.74
C CYS A 64 -0.48 29.61 -11.26
N ALA A 65 0.79 29.77 -11.62
CA ALA A 65 1.88 28.90 -11.19
C ALA A 65 2.07 28.94 -9.65
N PHE A 66 2.13 30.15 -9.06
CA PHE A 66 2.21 30.30 -7.61
C PHE A 66 0.96 29.79 -6.89
N GLY A 67 -0.23 30.03 -7.43
CA GLY A 67 -1.47 29.49 -6.88
C GLY A 67 -1.49 27.95 -6.87
N SER A 68 -1.11 27.32 -7.98
CA SER A 68 -0.99 25.86 -8.06
C SER A 68 0.08 25.33 -7.10
N LEU A 69 1.23 25.98 -6.98
CA LEU A 69 2.29 25.63 -6.02
C LEU A 69 1.78 25.63 -4.58
N ILE A 70 1.11 26.71 -4.17
CA ILE A 70 0.55 26.84 -2.82
C ILE A 70 -0.49 25.75 -2.56
N CYS A 71 -1.42 25.54 -3.51
CA CYS A 71 -2.40 24.46 -3.40
C CYS A 71 -1.73 23.08 -3.24
N SER A 72 -0.69 22.80 -4.03
CA SER A 72 0.05 21.53 -3.99
C SER A 72 0.78 21.33 -2.66
N ILE A 73 1.38 22.37 -2.09
CA ILE A 73 2.04 22.31 -0.78
C ILE A 73 1.01 22.04 0.33
N VAL A 74 -0.12 22.74 0.34
CA VAL A 74 -1.18 22.55 1.35
C VAL A 74 -1.78 21.16 1.25
N VAL A 75 -2.03 20.67 0.04
CA VAL A 75 -2.51 19.29 -0.22
C VAL A 75 -1.48 18.28 0.29
N GLY A 76 -0.21 18.45 -0.02
CA GLY A 76 0.86 17.59 0.46
C GLY A 76 0.92 17.51 1.99
N PHE A 77 0.78 18.66 2.65
CA PHE A 77 0.71 18.72 4.12
C PHE A 77 -0.51 17.98 4.69
N PHE A 78 -1.70 18.19 4.13
CA PHE A 78 -2.92 17.50 4.60
C PHE A 78 -2.85 16.00 4.38
N ILE A 79 -2.41 15.55 3.20
CA ILE A 79 -2.30 14.12 2.89
C ILE A 79 -1.25 13.45 3.77
N SER A 80 -0.11 14.09 4.01
CA SER A 80 0.92 13.59 4.92
C SER A 80 0.38 13.45 6.36
N TYR A 81 -0.33 14.47 6.85
CA TYR A 81 -0.97 14.42 8.16
C TYR A 81 -1.99 13.28 8.26
N ILE A 82 -2.87 13.14 7.25
CA ILE A 82 -3.90 12.10 7.21
C ILE A 82 -3.26 10.72 7.20
N SER A 83 -2.29 10.46 6.32
CA SER A 83 -1.66 9.15 6.18
C SER A 83 -0.92 8.73 7.45
N SER A 84 -0.14 9.63 8.06
CA SER A 84 0.60 9.34 9.28
C SER A 84 -0.31 9.18 10.49
N LYS A 85 -1.35 10.01 10.63
CA LYS A 85 -2.33 9.89 11.73
C LYS A 85 -3.15 8.61 11.62
N PHE A 86 -3.61 8.28 10.41
CA PHE A 86 -4.32 7.03 10.16
C PHE A 86 -3.45 5.81 10.49
N SER A 87 -2.18 5.80 10.05
CA SER A 87 -1.22 4.73 10.34
C SER A 87 -0.98 4.58 11.83
N MET A 88 -0.81 5.67 12.55
CA MET A 88 -0.70 5.66 14.00
C MET A 88 -1.92 4.99 14.65
N ASN A 89 -3.13 5.40 14.23
CA ASN A 89 -4.37 4.84 14.78
C ASN A 89 -4.49 3.32 14.49
N ILE A 90 -4.12 2.87 13.30
CA ILE A 90 -4.14 1.44 12.95
C ILE A 90 -3.11 0.66 13.75
N ARG A 91 -1.87 1.19 13.92
CA ARG A 91 -0.83 0.54 14.76
C ARG A 91 -1.31 0.40 16.20
N THR A 92 -1.88 1.45 16.78
CA THR A 92 -2.44 1.41 18.14
C THR A 92 -3.55 0.37 18.26
N LYS A 93 -4.49 0.33 17.30
CA LYS A 93 -5.58 -0.67 17.31
C LYS A 93 -5.07 -2.08 17.17
N LEU A 94 -4.06 -2.31 16.30
CA LEU A 94 -3.44 -3.62 16.15
C LEU A 94 -2.72 -4.04 17.43
N PHE A 95 -1.94 -3.14 18.01
CA PHE A 95 -1.22 -3.41 19.25
C PHE A 95 -2.20 -3.79 20.38
N ASN A 96 -3.17 -2.93 20.66
CA ASN A 96 -4.19 -3.21 21.68
C ASN A 96 -4.93 -4.53 21.39
N LYS A 97 -5.26 -4.78 20.11
CA LYS A 97 -5.90 -6.04 19.75
C LYS A 97 -5.03 -7.27 20.01
N VAL A 98 -3.72 -7.17 19.78
CA VAL A 98 -2.76 -8.26 20.05
C VAL A 98 -2.64 -8.50 21.55
N GLU A 99 -2.62 -7.45 22.37
CA GLU A 99 -2.64 -7.57 23.84
C GLU A 99 -3.93 -8.25 24.35
N ASP A 100 -5.07 -8.00 23.70
CA ASP A 100 -6.35 -8.64 24.04
C ASP A 100 -6.44 -10.11 23.60
N LEU A 101 -5.56 -10.59 22.69
CA LEU A 101 -5.59 -11.96 22.20
C LEU A 101 -5.04 -12.95 23.25
N GLY A 102 -5.73 -14.07 23.43
CA GLY A 102 -5.22 -15.18 24.22
C GLY A 102 -4.02 -15.89 23.55
N MET A 103 -3.33 -16.73 24.33
CA MET A 103 -2.14 -17.46 23.86
C MET A 103 -2.44 -18.37 22.64
N GLU A 104 -3.66 -18.90 22.55
CA GLU A 104 -4.09 -19.71 21.41
C GLU A 104 -4.12 -18.89 20.11
N GLU A 105 -4.75 -17.71 20.16
CA GLU A 105 -4.86 -16.83 19.00
C GLU A 105 -3.50 -16.28 18.57
N VAL A 106 -2.65 -15.91 19.52
CA VAL A 106 -1.29 -15.41 19.23
C VAL A 106 -0.45 -16.51 18.55
N LYS A 107 -0.54 -17.75 19.02
CA LYS A 107 0.16 -18.91 18.41
C LYS A 107 -0.34 -19.16 16.98
N ALA A 108 -1.65 -19.04 16.75
CA ALA A 108 -2.25 -19.23 15.41
C ALA A 108 -1.73 -18.23 14.37
N PHE A 109 -1.39 -17.00 14.78
CA PHE A 109 -0.84 -15.97 13.87
C PHE A 109 0.68 -16.06 13.66
N ASN A 110 1.42 -16.73 14.49
CA ASN A 110 2.88 -16.69 14.60
C ASN A 110 3.40 -15.27 14.96
N PRO A 111 4.21 -15.10 16.02
CA PRO A 111 4.69 -13.78 16.48
C PRO A 111 5.39 -12.95 15.41
N SER A 112 6.22 -13.56 14.56
CA SER A 112 6.89 -12.86 13.46
C SER A 112 5.91 -12.26 12.44
N SER A 113 4.78 -12.94 12.21
CA SER A 113 3.71 -12.44 11.34
C SER A 113 2.98 -11.25 11.97
N LEU A 114 2.73 -11.26 13.29
CA LEU A 114 2.09 -10.14 14.00
C LEU A 114 2.98 -8.89 13.95
N ILE A 115 4.31 -9.05 14.15
CA ILE A 115 5.27 -7.95 14.01
C ILE A 115 5.19 -7.35 12.59
N THR A 116 5.23 -8.18 11.55
CA THR A 116 5.15 -7.72 10.15
C THR A 116 3.84 -6.98 9.87
N ARG A 117 2.71 -7.45 10.41
CA ARG A 117 1.39 -6.81 10.27
C ARG A 117 1.31 -5.46 10.95
N THR A 118 1.98 -5.29 12.10
CA THR A 118 2.00 -4.03 12.85
C THR A 118 2.96 -3.01 12.25
N THR A 119 4.00 -3.46 11.59
CA THR A 119 5.04 -2.60 10.98
C THR A 119 4.85 -2.45 9.48
N ASN A 120 5.33 -3.40 8.70
CA ASN A 120 5.42 -3.33 7.24
C ASN A 120 4.05 -3.21 6.55
N ASP A 121 3.06 -4.02 6.99
CA ASP A 121 1.72 -3.98 6.37
C ASP A 121 1.04 -2.63 6.59
N VAL A 122 1.20 -2.02 7.78
CA VAL A 122 0.69 -0.66 8.03
C VAL A 122 1.41 0.36 7.17
N THR A 123 2.74 0.24 7.00
CA THR A 123 3.51 1.14 6.11
C THR A 123 3.05 1.05 4.64
N GLN A 124 2.66 -0.14 4.13
CA GLN A 124 2.08 -0.25 2.79
C GLN A 124 0.75 0.51 2.65
N ILE A 125 -0.09 0.51 3.69
CA ILE A 125 -1.32 1.31 3.72
C ILE A 125 -1.00 2.81 3.80
N GLU A 126 -0.03 3.20 4.62
CA GLU A 126 0.45 4.57 4.74
C GLU A 126 0.95 5.13 3.41
N MET A 127 1.76 4.36 2.67
CA MET A 127 2.25 4.74 1.33
C MET A 127 1.10 4.91 0.33
N LEU A 128 0.10 4.00 0.35
CA LEU A 128 -1.06 4.13 -0.51
C LEU A 128 -1.89 5.37 -0.17
N LEU A 129 -2.07 5.71 1.09
CA LEU A 129 -2.78 6.93 1.50
C LEU A 129 -1.94 8.19 1.20
N GLY A 130 -0.63 8.18 1.49
CA GLY A 130 0.25 9.31 1.29
C GLY A 130 0.44 9.69 -0.19
N MET A 131 0.89 8.74 -1.00
CA MET A 131 1.11 8.97 -2.43
C MET A 131 -0.11 8.62 -3.28
N GLY A 132 -0.75 7.48 -2.98
CA GLY A 132 -1.81 6.92 -3.81
C GLY A 132 -3.07 7.79 -3.80
N LEU A 133 -3.46 8.39 -2.67
CA LEU A 133 -4.65 9.22 -2.58
C LEU A 133 -4.53 10.46 -3.46
N GLN A 134 -3.38 11.15 -3.43
CA GLN A 134 -3.12 12.31 -4.29
C GLN A 134 -3.18 11.93 -5.77
N LEU A 135 -2.49 10.86 -6.15
CA LEU A 135 -2.46 10.40 -7.54
C LEU A 135 -3.85 9.93 -8.00
N LEU A 136 -4.61 9.25 -7.15
CA LEU A 136 -5.94 8.70 -7.44
C LEU A 136 -6.97 9.81 -7.69
N ILE A 137 -6.79 10.97 -7.06
CA ILE A 137 -7.64 12.13 -7.26
C ILE A 137 -7.14 12.96 -8.46
N LYS A 138 -5.83 13.29 -8.48
CA LYS A 138 -5.24 14.17 -9.50
C LYS A 138 -5.32 13.57 -10.90
N ALA A 139 -4.96 12.31 -11.08
CA ALA A 139 -4.84 11.70 -12.40
C ALA A 139 -6.16 11.64 -13.19
N PRO A 140 -7.30 11.15 -12.65
CA PRO A 140 -8.56 11.14 -13.40
C PRO A 140 -9.06 12.55 -13.72
N ILE A 141 -8.95 13.49 -12.76
CA ILE A 141 -9.40 14.87 -12.97
C ILE A 141 -8.57 15.53 -14.07
N THR A 142 -7.24 15.41 -14.02
CA THR A 142 -6.35 15.96 -15.04
C THR A 142 -6.65 15.34 -16.41
N ALA A 143 -6.83 14.00 -16.48
CA ALA A 143 -7.14 13.33 -17.74
C ALA A 143 -8.45 13.85 -18.35
N VAL A 144 -9.54 13.83 -17.57
CA VAL A 144 -10.86 14.27 -18.06
C VAL A 144 -10.83 15.75 -18.46
N TRP A 145 -10.24 16.61 -17.66
CA TRP A 145 -10.20 18.04 -17.93
C TRP A 145 -9.32 18.39 -19.13
N ALA A 146 -8.13 17.78 -19.23
CA ALA A 146 -7.26 17.98 -20.40
C ALA A 146 -7.90 17.44 -21.68
N ILE A 147 -8.58 16.28 -21.65
CA ILE A 147 -9.32 15.73 -22.79
C ILE A 147 -10.44 16.68 -23.22
N THR A 148 -11.23 17.23 -22.29
CA THR A 148 -12.29 18.19 -22.64
C THR A 148 -11.73 19.46 -23.28
N LYS A 149 -10.59 19.95 -22.82
CA LYS A 149 -9.88 21.08 -23.44
C LYS A 149 -9.38 20.76 -24.85
N ILE A 150 -8.88 19.55 -25.07
CA ILE A 150 -8.41 19.05 -26.37
C ILE A 150 -9.56 18.96 -27.39
N LEU A 151 -10.67 18.33 -27.02
CA LEU A 151 -11.82 18.12 -27.90
C LEU A 151 -12.43 19.42 -28.45
N ASN A 152 -12.31 20.52 -27.68
CA ASN A 152 -12.85 21.82 -28.06
C ASN A 152 -11.92 22.64 -29.01
N LYS A 153 -10.70 22.14 -29.32
CA LYS A 153 -9.72 22.88 -30.13
C LYS A 153 -9.71 22.43 -31.61
N ASN A 154 -9.21 21.25 -31.91
CA ASN A 154 -9.06 20.73 -33.25
C ASN A 154 -9.21 19.20 -33.32
N VAL A 155 -10.03 18.71 -34.24
CA VAL A 155 -10.34 17.28 -34.39
C VAL A 155 -9.09 16.47 -34.79
N SER A 156 -8.28 16.99 -35.75
CA SER A 156 -7.08 16.28 -36.21
C SER A 156 -6.08 16.02 -35.13
N TRP A 157 -5.78 17.01 -34.29
CA TRP A 157 -4.89 16.85 -33.14
C TRP A 157 -5.49 15.95 -32.03
N SER A 158 -6.83 15.98 -31.87
CA SER A 158 -7.53 15.12 -30.91
C SER A 158 -7.42 13.65 -31.31
N ILE A 159 -7.52 13.32 -32.59
CA ILE A 159 -7.32 11.95 -33.11
C ILE A 159 -5.89 11.48 -32.85
N ILE A 160 -4.88 12.31 -33.14
CA ILE A 160 -3.48 11.97 -32.91
C ILE A 160 -3.24 11.66 -31.41
N THR A 161 -3.81 12.48 -30.53
CA THR A 161 -3.69 12.24 -29.08
C THR A 161 -4.40 10.96 -28.65
N ALA A 162 -5.58 10.68 -29.19
CA ALA A 162 -6.32 9.44 -28.92
C ALA A 162 -5.53 8.21 -29.36
N VAL A 163 -4.90 8.25 -30.53
CA VAL A 163 -4.02 7.16 -31.01
C VAL A 163 -2.81 6.98 -30.09
N ALA A 164 -2.15 8.07 -29.68
CA ALA A 164 -1.02 7.99 -28.75
C ALA A 164 -1.42 7.38 -27.40
N VAL A 165 -2.57 7.79 -26.84
CA VAL A 165 -3.12 7.21 -25.60
C VAL A 165 -3.45 5.72 -25.78
N ALA A 166 -4.05 5.35 -26.94
CA ALA A 166 -4.33 3.95 -27.24
C ALA A 166 -3.05 3.09 -27.30
N ILE A 167 -1.98 3.58 -27.93
CA ILE A 167 -0.68 2.91 -27.99
C ILE A 167 -0.12 2.74 -26.56
N LEU A 168 -0.18 3.77 -25.73
CA LEU A 168 0.27 3.68 -24.32
C LEU A 168 -0.53 2.64 -23.53
N LEU A 169 -1.85 2.64 -23.66
CA LEU A 169 -2.72 1.67 -22.99
C LEU A 169 -2.40 0.23 -23.43
N VAL A 170 -2.26 0.01 -24.74
CA VAL A 170 -1.88 -1.30 -25.29
C VAL A 170 -0.52 -1.73 -24.75
N THR A 171 0.46 -0.83 -24.69
CA THR A 171 1.79 -1.12 -24.15
C THR A 171 1.72 -1.50 -22.67
N LEU A 172 0.98 -0.73 -21.85
CA LEU A 172 0.79 -1.00 -20.43
C LEU A 172 0.10 -2.34 -20.17
N ILE A 173 -0.97 -2.62 -20.92
CA ILE A 173 -1.72 -3.87 -20.82
C ILE A 173 -0.82 -5.06 -21.21
N THR A 174 -0.10 -4.95 -22.32
CA THR A 174 0.80 -6.00 -22.81
C THR A 174 1.90 -6.32 -21.79
N ILE A 175 2.58 -5.30 -21.27
CA ILE A 175 3.59 -5.47 -20.23
C ILE A 175 2.98 -6.12 -18.97
N SER A 176 1.79 -5.68 -18.57
CA SER A 176 1.09 -6.23 -17.40
C SER A 176 0.75 -7.72 -17.58
N ILE A 177 0.22 -8.11 -18.75
CA ILE A 177 -0.12 -9.50 -19.06
C ILE A 177 1.13 -10.40 -19.03
N ILE A 178 2.26 -9.91 -19.53
CA ILE A 178 3.52 -10.67 -19.54
C ILE A 178 4.14 -10.78 -18.15
N VAL A 179 4.18 -9.69 -17.38
CA VAL A 179 4.97 -9.60 -16.15
C VAL A 179 4.22 -10.11 -14.92
N VAL A 180 2.91 -9.86 -14.81
CA VAL A 180 2.12 -10.25 -13.62
C VAL A 180 2.18 -11.76 -13.32
N PRO A 181 2.05 -12.67 -14.30
CA PRO A 181 2.21 -14.10 -14.04
C PRO A 181 3.63 -14.46 -13.57
N LYS A 182 4.64 -13.78 -14.12
CA LYS A 182 6.05 -13.99 -13.78
C LYS A 182 6.40 -13.57 -12.36
N PHE A 183 5.72 -12.57 -11.81
CA PHE A 183 5.87 -12.22 -10.39
C PHE A 183 5.48 -13.36 -9.45
N LYS A 184 4.44 -14.13 -9.79
CA LYS A 184 4.06 -15.31 -9.00
C LYS A 184 5.15 -16.40 -9.02
N ILE A 185 5.85 -16.54 -10.15
CA ILE A 185 6.97 -17.48 -10.29
C ILE A 185 8.16 -17.00 -9.45
N VAL A 186 8.49 -15.70 -9.53
CA VAL A 186 9.55 -15.09 -8.70
C VAL A 186 9.26 -15.32 -7.22
N GLN A 187 8.02 -15.12 -6.77
CA GLN A 187 7.65 -15.35 -5.37
C GLN A 187 7.89 -16.81 -4.94
N LYS A 188 7.46 -17.78 -5.76
CA LYS A 188 7.72 -19.20 -5.47
C LYS A 188 9.22 -19.56 -5.41
N LEU A 189 10.03 -18.90 -6.26
CA LEU A 189 11.48 -19.11 -6.26
C LEU A 189 12.14 -18.47 -5.03
N ILE A 190 11.66 -17.32 -4.57
CA ILE A 190 12.10 -16.69 -3.31
C ILE A 190 11.78 -17.62 -2.13
N ASP A 191 10.56 -18.17 -2.08
CA ASP A 191 10.16 -19.11 -1.03
C ASP A 191 11.04 -20.37 -1.06
N LYS A 192 11.35 -20.90 -2.25
CA LYS A 192 12.26 -22.02 -2.42
C LYS A 192 13.68 -21.69 -1.96
N LEU A 193 14.20 -20.51 -2.31
CA LEU A 193 15.51 -20.03 -1.88
C LEU A 193 15.59 -19.91 -0.35
N ASN A 194 14.56 -19.31 0.27
CA ASN A 194 14.45 -19.22 1.72
C ASN A 194 14.41 -20.58 2.40
N ASN A 195 13.73 -21.57 1.81
CA ASN A 195 13.69 -22.92 2.35
C ASN A 195 15.06 -23.61 2.28
N VAL A 196 15.78 -23.50 1.15
CA VAL A 196 17.15 -24.04 1.01
C VAL A 196 18.10 -23.39 2.02
N THR A 197 18.00 -22.07 2.19
CA THR A 197 18.80 -21.32 3.16
C THR A 197 18.49 -21.77 4.59
N ARG A 198 17.20 -21.92 4.93
CA ARG A 198 16.78 -22.39 6.27
C ARG A 198 17.23 -23.81 6.54
N GLU A 199 17.09 -24.71 5.57
CA GLU A 199 17.55 -26.09 5.65
C GLU A 199 19.07 -26.14 5.94
N ASN A 200 19.88 -25.37 5.21
CA ASN A 200 21.31 -25.25 5.44
C ASN A 200 21.64 -24.73 6.85
N LEU A 201 21.01 -23.61 7.26
CA LEU A 201 21.26 -23.00 8.58
C LEU A 201 20.86 -23.92 9.74
N THR A 202 19.73 -24.61 9.61
CA THR A 202 19.26 -25.56 10.64
C THR A 202 20.12 -26.80 10.69
N GLY A 203 20.56 -27.30 9.53
CA GLY A 203 21.38 -28.51 9.39
C GLY A 203 22.87 -28.26 9.32
N ILE A 204 23.38 -27.06 9.63
CA ILE A 204 24.80 -26.67 9.40
C ILE A 204 25.80 -27.63 10.07
N ARG A 205 25.47 -28.19 11.21
CA ARG A 205 26.33 -29.16 11.88
C ARG A 205 26.46 -30.47 11.11
N VAL A 206 25.34 -30.90 10.50
CA VAL A 206 25.29 -32.12 9.66
C VAL A 206 26.05 -31.88 8.36
N VAL A 207 25.83 -30.73 7.71
CA VAL A 207 26.53 -30.33 6.47
C VAL A 207 28.04 -30.38 6.70
N ARG A 208 28.53 -29.81 7.79
CA ARG A 208 29.97 -29.81 8.13
C ARG A 208 30.49 -31.20 8.52
N ALA A 209 29.70 -31.98 9.25
CA ALA A 209 30.11 -33.32 9.65
C ALA A 209 30.29 -34.28 8.46
N PHE A 210 29.56 -34.04 7.37
CA PHE A 210 29.62 -34.87 6.15
C PHE A 210 30.39 -34.21 5.01
N ASN A 211 31.06 -33.03 5.22
CA ASN A 211 31.73 -32.23 4.20
C ASN A 211 30.84 -31.97 2.97
N ALA A 212 29.56 -31.65 3.21
CA ALA A 212 28.54 -31.51 2.18
C ALA A 212 28.29 -30.04 1.78
N GLU A 213 29.27 -29.15 2.05
CA GLU A 213 29.18 -27.72 1.74
C GLU A 213 28.95 -27.49 0.25
N ASP A 214 29.76 -28.13 -0.62
CA ASP A 214 29.64 -28.01 -2.08
C ASP A 214 28.27 -28.44 -2.59
N TYR A 215 27.68 -29.47 -2.00
CA TYR A 215 26.34 -29.91 -2.36
C TYR A 215 25.30 -28.86 -2.01
N GLN A 216 25.37 -28.26 -0.82
CA GLN A 216 24.46 -27.20 -0.39
C GLN A 216 24.64 -25.91 -1.18
N GLU A 217 25.88 -25.56 -1.51
CA GLU A 217 26.18 -24.39 -2.35
C GLU A 217 25.62 -24.58 -3.76
N ASN A 218 25.80 -25.72 -4.37
CA ASN A 218 25.23 -26.02 -5.68
C ASN A 218 23.70 -25.98 -5.65
N LYS A 219 23.07 -26.59 -4.64
CA LYS A 219 21.62 -26.57 -4.43
C LYS A 219 21.07 -25.15 -4.29
N PHE A 220 21.77 -24.28 -3.54
CA PHE A 220 21.43 -22.87 -3.39
C PHE A 220 21.62 -22.14 -4.73
N ASN A 221 22.74 -22.34 -5.40
CA ASN A 221 23.10 -21.65 -6.63
C ASN A 221 22.13 -21.96 -7.76
N ASP A 222 21.67 -23.19 -7.91
CA ASP A 222 20.67 -23.57 -8.92
C ASP A 222 19.36 -22.79 -8.77
N VAL A 223 18.88 -22.66 -7.53
CA VAL A 223 17.69 -21.85 -7.24
C VAL A 223 17.94 -20.37 -7.47
N ASN A 224 19.10 -19.89 -7.03
CA ASN A 224 19.51 -18.48 -7.15
C ASN A 224 19.66 -18.05 -8.62
N VAL A 225 20.31 -18.86 -9.45
CA VAL A 225 20.44 -18.61 -10.90
C VAL A 225 19.08 -18.60 -11.58
N THR A 226 18.19 -19.53 -11.23
CA THR A 226 16.84 -19.57 -11.78
C THR A 226 16.04 -18.35 -11.38
N LEU A 227 16.12 -17.93 -10.11
CA LEU A 227 15.48 -16.71 -9.59
C LEU A 227 16.02 -15.47 -10.32
N THR A 228 17.35 -15.36 -10.45
CA THR A 228 18.02 -14.26 -11.14
C THR A 228 17.57 -14.14 -12.59
N LYS A 229 17.53 -15.27 -13.33
CA LYS A 229 17.03 -15.27 -14.72
C LYS A 229 15.59 -14.76 -14.81
N GLN A 230 14.72 -15.19 -13.89
CA GLN A 230 13.32 -14.76 -13.89
C GLN A 230 13.15 -13.27 -13.49
N GLN A 231 13.91 -12.81 -12.50
CA GLN A 231 13.93 -11.39 -12.14
C GLN A 231 14.49 -10.52 -13.26
N MET A 232 15.59 -10.95 -13.89
CA MET A 232 16.19 -10.26 -15.02
C MET A 232 15.21 -10.13 -16.20
N PHE A 233 14.45 -11.19 -16.50
CA PHE A 233 13.40 -11.12 -17.52
C PHE A 233 12.36 -10.04 -17.18
N ASN A 234 11.86 -10.03 -15.95
CA ASN A 234 10.90 -9.02 -15.50
C ASN A 234 11.48 -7.60 -15.58
N GLN A 235 12.71 -7.40 -15.10
CA GLN A 235 13.37 -6.09 -15.13
C GLN A 235 13.64 -5.60 -16.56
N LYS A 236 14.09 -6.48 -17.46
CA LYS A 236 14.26 -6.15 -18.89
C LYS A 236 12.93 -5.76 -19.55
N THR A 237 11.85 -6.48 -19.24
CA THR A 237 10.51 -6.15 -19.76
C THR A 237 10.02 -4.80 -19.23
N PHE A 238 10.24 -4.51 -17.93
CA PHE A 238 9.92 -3.19 -17.38
C PHE A 238 10.81 -2.07 -17.94
N ALA A 239 12.08 -2.36 -18.19
CA ALA A 239 13.00 -1.36 -18.74
C ALA A 239 12.56 -0.82 -20.12
N ILE A 240 11.79 -1.60 -20.90
CA ILE A 240 11.22 -1.15 -22.18
C ILE A 240 10.14 -0.06 -21.96
N MET A 241 9.51 -0.03 -20.79
CA MET A 241 8.39 0.87 -20.51
C MET A 241 8.79 2.34 -20.66
N SER A 242 9.88 2.78 -20.00
CA SER A 242 10.32 4.18 -20.06
C SER A 242 10.70 4.66 -21.46
N PRO A 243 11.52 3.94 -22.25
CA PRO A 243 11.79 4.31 -23.65
C PRO A 243 10.54 4.38 -24.51
N MET A 244 9.62 3.41 -24.38
CA MET A 244 8.36 3.44 -25.13
C MET A 244 7.49 4.64 -24.78
N MET A 245 7.44 5.02 -23.52
CA MET A 245 6.71 6.20 -23.07
C MET A 245 7.30 7.48 -23.67
N TYR A 246 8.61 7.66 -23.59
CA TYR A 246 9.27 8.81 -24.20
C TYR A 246 9.11 8.82 -25.71
N LEU A 247 9.19 7.65 -26.36
CA LEU A 247 8.99 7.53 -27.80
C LEU A 247 7.57 8.00 -28.17
N VAL A 248 6.53 7.50 -27.50
CA VAL A 248 5.15 7.92 -27.78
C VAL A 248 4.97 9.42 -27.52
N MET A 249 5.58 9.94 -26.44
CA MET A 249 5.52 11.34 -26.08
C MET A 249 6.16 12.24 -27.15
N TYR A 250 7.35 11.89 -27.62
CA TYR A 250 8.04 12.66 -28.67
C TYR A 250 7.38 12.52 -30.02
N PHE A 251 6.91 11.31 -30.37
CA PHE A 251 6.12 11.10 -31.59
C PHE A 251 4.82 11.89 -31.58
N LEU A 252 4.12 11.94 -30.44
CA LEU A 252 2.92 12.76 -30.30
C LEU A 252 3.24 14.23 -30.52
N THR A 253 4.28 14.74 -29.87
CA THR A 253 4.72 16.14 -30.04
C THR A 253 5.09 16.43 -31.48
N LEU A 254 5.90 15.57 -32.13
CA LEU A 254 6.26 15.69 -33.53
C LEU A 254 5.05 15.68 -34.45
N SER A 255 4.11 14.77 -34.22
CA SER A 255 2.87 14.64 -35.03
C SER A 255 1.98 15.88 -34.90
N ILE A 256 1.87 16.45 -33.68
CA ILE A 256 1.12 17.70 -33.43
C ILE A 256 1.75 18.85 -34.23
N TYR A 257 3.08 19.00 -34.20
CA TYR A 257 3.78 20.04 -34.94
C TYR A 257 3.73 19.82 -36.42
N PHE A 258 3.87 18.58 -36.90
CA PHE A 258 3.80 18.25 -38.32
C PHE A 258 2.40 18.57 -38.91
N VAL A 259 1.32 18.05 -38.29
CA VAL A 259 -0.05 18.34 -38.68
C VAL A 259 -0.38 19.83 -38.49
N GLY A 260 0.14 20.44 -37.44
CA GLY A 260 0.03 21.86 -37.18
C GLY A 260 0.62 22.71 -38.30
N ALA A 261 1.80 22.32 -38.80
CA ALA A 261 2.43 23.01 -39.95
C ALA A 261 1.56 22.94 -41.22
N TYR A 262 0.95 21.77 -41.48
CA TYR A 262 -0.01 21.64 -42.63
C TYR A 262 -1.23 22.55 -42.42
N LEU A 263 -1.85 22.50 -41.23
CA LEU A 263 -3.02 23.32 -40.92
C LEU A 263 -2.73 24.82 -41.02
N ILE A 264 -1.53 25.25 -40.57
CA ILE A 264 -1.08 26.64 -40.65
C ILE A 264 -0.80 27.04 -42.13
N ASN A 265 -0.21 26.13 -42.93
CA ASN A 265 0.08 26.41 -44.33
C ASN A 265 -1.23 26.68 -45.12
N ASP A 266 -2.24 25.86 -44.92
CA ASP A 266 -3.52 25.93 -45.63
C ASP A 266 -4.47 27.02 -45.09
N ALA A 267 -4.14 27.61 -43.92
CA ALA A 267 -4.95 28.62 -43.29
C ALA A 267 -4.80 30.01 -43.90
N SER A 268 -5.83 30.85 -43.78
CA SER A 268 -5.77 32.27 -44.15
C SER A 268 -4.74 33.01 -43.23
N PHE A 269 -4.13 34.06 -43.78
CA PHE A 269 -3.08 34.84 -43.07
C PHE A 269 -3.52 35.29 -41.66
N ALA A 270 -4.77 35.70 -41.49
CA ALA A 270 -5.32 36.14 -40.21
C ALA A 270 -5.45 35.02 -39.15
N SER A 271 -5.62 33.75 -39.62
CA SER A 271 -5.80 32.61 -38.69
C SER A 271 -4.48 31.88 -38.35
N LYS A 272 -3.39 32.10 -39.13
CA LYS A 272 -2.10 31.44 -38.93
C LYS A 272 -1.54 31.62 -37.53
N ILE A 273 -1.55 32.85 -37.01
CA ILE A 273 -1.05 33.20 -35.68
C ILE A 273 -1.87 32.50 -34.59
N GLY A 274 -3.20 32.45 -34.74
CA GLY A 274 -4.09 31.75 -33.82
C GLY A 274 -3.80 30.24 -33.75
N LEU A 275 -3.68 29.60 -34.94
CA LEU A 275 -3.38 28.17 -35.03
C LEU A 275 -2.01 27.80 -34.45
N PHE A 276 -1.01 28.66 -34.60
CA PHE A 276 0.30 28.45 -34.00
C PHE A 276 0.22 28.47 -32.47
N GLY A 277 -0.51 29.42 -31.87
CA GLY A 277 -0.77 29.47 -30.43
C GLY A 277 -1.54 28.24 -29.96
N ASP A 278 -2.58 27.83 -30.71
CA ASP A 278 -3.36 26.63 -30.39
C ASP A 278 -2.51 25.34 -30.44
N MET A 279 -1.57 25.24 -31.39
CA MET A 279 -0.64 24.11 -31.47
C MET A 279 0.23 23.97 -30.21
N ILE A 280 0.74 25.07 -29.67
CA ILE A 280 1.53 25.05 -28.42
C ILE A 280 0.66 24.59 -27.23
N VAL A 281 -0.54 25.17 -27.11
CA VAL A 281 -1.48 24.81 -26.04
C VAL A 281 -1.88 23.35 -26.12
N PHE A 282 -2.19 22.88 -27.33
CA PHE A 282 -2.58 21.52 -27.58
C PHE A 282 -1.48 20.53 -27.21
N SER A 283 -0.23 20.84 -27.59
CA SER A 283 0.94 20.02 -27.19
C SER A 283 1.07 19.91 -25.67
N SER A 284 0.84 21.01 -24.95
CA SER A 284 0.88 21.03 -23.48
C SER A 284 -0.22 20.15 -22.85
N TYR A 285 -1.46 20.25 -23.37
CA TYR A 285 -2.57 19.41 -22.87
C TYR A 285 -2.38 17.93 -23.20
N ALA A 286 -1.91 17.62 -24.41
CA ALA A 286 -1.61 16.25 -24.80
C ALA A 286 -0.56 15.61 -23.89
N MET A 287 0.46 16.38 -23.52
CA MET A 287 1.47 15.94 -22.54
C MET A 287 0.85 15.65 -21.18
N GLN A 288 -0.06 16.50 -20.70
CA GLN A 288 -0.73 16.29 -19.42
C GLN A 288 -1.65 15.06 -19.44
N VAL A 289 -2.32 14.77 -20.55
CA VAL A 289 -3.09 13.53 -20.73
C VAL A 289 -2.18 12.33 -20.55
N ILE A 290 -1.04 12.28 -21.25
CA ILE A 290 -0.07 11.17 -21.13
C ILE A 290 0.41 11.03 -19.69
N MET A 291 0.82 12.13 -19.05
CA MET A 291 1.29 12.11 -17.65
C MET A 291 0.23 11.61 -16.67
N SER A 292 -1.06 11.94 -16.91
CA SER A 292 -2.14 11.45 -16.07
C SER A 292 -2.34 9.92 -16.19
N PHE A 293 -2.20 9.35 -17.41
CA PHE A 293 -2.22 7.90 -17.60
C PHE A 293 -1.03 7.21 -16.92
N LEU A 294 0.16 7.84 -16.89
CA LEU A 294 1.31 7.36 -16.14
C LEU A 294 1.05 7.29 -14.64
N MET A 295 0.44 8.35 -14.09
CA MET A 295 0.06 8.39 -12.67
C MET A 295 -0.95 7.28 -12.35
N LEU A 296 -1.94 7.02 -13.22
CA LEU A 296 -2.87 5.90 -13.06
C LEU A 296 -2.15 4.54 -13.06
N ALA A 297 -1.17 4.34 -13.94
CA ALA A 297 -0.40 3.11 -13.97
C ALA A 297 0.36 2.85 -12.65
N MET A 298 0.93 3.89 -12.02
CA MET A 298 1.57 3.76 -10.70
C MET A 298 0.60 3.30 -9.61
N ILE A 299 -0.64 3.80 -9.63
CA ILE A 299 -1.68 3.39 -8.67
C ILE A 299 -1.98 1.90 -8.83
N PHE A 300 -2.12 1.40 -10.07
CA PHE A 300 -2.38 -0.02 -10.32
C PHE A 300 -1.28 -0.95 -9.79
N MET A 301 -0.04 -0.48 -9.69
CA MET A 301 1.05 -1.25 -9.08
C MET A 301 1.02 -1.23 -7.54
N MET A 302 0.56 -0.14 -6.94
CA MET A 302 0.51 0.03 -5.47
C MET A 302 -0.72 -0.66 -4.85
N LEU A 303 -1.87 -0.60 -5.52
CA LEU A 303 -3.15 -1.05 -4.98
C LEU A 303 -3.18 -2.53 -4.56
N PRO A 304 -2.67 -3.50 -5.34
CA PRO A 304 -2.67 -4.91 -4.94
C PRO A 304 -1.87 -5.17 -3.66
N ARG A 305 -0.71 -4.53 -3.49
CA ARG A 305 0.11 -4.68 -2.28
C ARG A 305 -0.63 -4.20 -1.05
N ALA A 306 -1.21 -3.00 -1.13
CA ALA A 306 -2.00 -2.44 -0.05
C ALA A 306 -3.27 -3.27 0.25
N GLN A 307 -3.89 -3.89 -0.76
CA GLN A 307 -5.04 -4.79 -0.54
C GLN A 307 -4.66 -6.04 0.25
N VAL A 308 -3.52 -6.67 -0.07
CA VAL A 308 -3.01 -7.84 0.69
C VAL A 308 -2.70 -7.43 2.12
N SER A 309 -1.97 -6.35 2.33
CA SER A 309 -1.66 -5.84 3.67
C SER A 309 -2.93 -5.50 4.46
N ALA A 310 -3.91 -4.86 3.82
CA ALA A 310 -5.21 -4.58 4.44
C ALA A 310 -5.98 -5.84 4.85
N LYS A 311 -5.91 -6.90 4.05
CA LYS A 311 -6.52 -8.19 4.40
C LYS A 311 -5.87 -8.78 5.65
N ARG A 312 -4.52 -8.83 5.69
CA ARG A 312 -3.76 -9.35 6.82
C ARG A 312 -4.00 -8.56 8.11
N ILE A 313 -4.10 -7.24 8.03
CA ILE A 313 -4.45 -6.37 9.16
C ILE A 313 -5.86 -6.69 9.66
N ASN A 314 -6.85 -6.79 8.76
CA ASN A 314 -8.23 -7.10 9.15
C ASN A 314 -8.36 -8.49 9.77
N GLU A 315 -7.58 -9.48 9.35
CA GLU A 315 -7.59 -10.82 9.96
C GLU A 315 -7.27 -10.76 11.47
N VAL A 316 -6.35 -9.89 11.87
CA VAL A 316 -6.03 -9.68 13.30
C VAL A 316 -7.14 -8.89 14.01
N LEU A 317 -7.57 -7.76 13.42
CA LEU A 317 -8.59 -6.90 14.04
C LEU A 317 -9.94 -7.61 14.21
N ASP A 318 -10.26 -8.54 13.30
CA ASP A 318 -11.53 -9.29 13.31
C ASP A 318 -11.47 -10.56 14.16
N LYS A 319 -10.28 -10.97 14.63
CA LYS A 319 -10.16 -12.18 15.43
C LYS A 319 -10.94 -12.03 16.73
N LYS A 320 -11.83 -12.96 16.97
CA LYS A 320 -12.59 -13.00 18.21
C LYS A 320 -11.67 -13.46 19.34
N VAL A 321 -11.71 -12.76 20.44
CA VAL A 321 -11.07 -13.15 21.69
C VAL A 321 -11.94 -14.20 22.35
N LYS A 322 -11.38 -15.36 22.64
CA LYS A 322 -12.11 -16.47 23.29
C LYS A 322 -12.22 -16.26 24.80
N ILE A 323 -11.11 -15.86 25.42
CA ILE A 323 -11.03 -15.62 26.86
C ILE A 323 -11.57 -14.22 27.13
N LYS A 324 -12.73 -14.13 27.77
CA LYS A 324 -13.31 -12.86 28.18
C LYS A 324 -12.93 -12.56 29.63
N GLU A 325 -12.66 -11.30 29.93
CA GLU A 325 -12.42 -10.84 31.28
C GLU A 325 -13.65 -11.05 32.18
N GLY A 326 -13.41 -11.41 33.43
CA GLY A 326 -14.43 -11.44 34.46
C GLY A 326 -14.74 -10.05 35.01
N ASN A 327 -15.71 -9.96 35.93
CA ASN A 327 -16.14 -8.69 36.50
C ASN A 327 -15.62 -8.44 37.93
N ILE A 328 -14.98 -9.44 38.55
CA ILE A 328 -14.52 -9.35 39.96
C ILE A 328 -13.10 -8.79 39.96
N THR A 329 -12.89 -7.68 40.65
CA THR A 329 -11.62 -6.96 40.71
C THR A 329 -10.88 -7.09 42.06
N SER A 330 -11.51 -7.69 43.06
CA SER A 330 -10.90 -7.86 44.39
C SER A 330 -11.43 -9.08 45.11
N SER A 331 -10.59 -9.75 45.88
CA SER A 331 -10.94 -10.84 46.80
C SER A 331 -10.67 -10.48 48.24
N LYS A 332 -11.41 -11.11 49.19
CA LYS A 332 -11.14 -11.03 50.62
C LYS A 332 -10.00 -11.93 51.03
N GLU A 333 -9.78 -13.03 50.35
CA GLU A 333 -8.67 -13.95 50.57
C GLU A 333 -7.54 -13.62 49.58
N VAL A 334 -6.28 -13.81 50.00
CA VAL A 334 -5.13 -13.48 49.15
C VAL A 334 -4.08 -14.60 49.26
N GLY A 335 -3.71 -15.15 48.13
CA GLY A 335 -2.60 -16.10 47.96
C GLY A 335 -3.01 -17.57 48.07
N THR A 336 -4.28 -17.91 47.77
CA THR A 336 -4.75 -19.31 47.72
C THR A 336 -4.99 -19.71 46.28
N ILE A 337 -4.70 -20.97 45.92
CA ILE A 337 -4.98 -21.58 44.62
C ILE A 337 -5.66 -22.93 44.84
N SER A 338 -6.77 -23.18 44.15
CA SER A 338 -7.47 -24.47 44.24
C SER A 338 -7.81 -24.97 42.82
N PHE A 339 -7.48 -26.20 42.55
CA PHE A 339 -7.88 -26.95 41.35
C PHE A 339 -8.93 -27.96 41.80
N LYS A 340 -10.11 -27.94 41.16
CA LYS A 340 -11.21 -28.85 41.44
C LYS A 340 -11.58 -29.64 40.19
N ASN A 341 -11.25 -30.92 40.18
CA ASN A 341 -11.52 -31.88 39.10
C ASN A 341 -11.15 -31.34 37.71
N VAL A 342 -9.99 -30.67 37.64
CA VAL A 342 -9.54 -29.99 36.41
C VAL A 342 -9.06 -30.96 35.37
N SER A 343 -9.70 -30.95 34.20
CA SER A 343 -9.21 -31.63 33.00
C SER A 343 -8.97 -30.58 31.91
N PHE A 344 -7.89 -30.76 31.17
CA PHE A 344 -7.51 -29.84 30.10
C PHE A 344 -6.93 -30.55 28.89
N LYS A 345 -7.39 -30.14 27.71
CA LYS A 345 -6.77 -30.46 26.42
C LYS A 345 -6.55 -29.19 25.60
N TYR A 346 -5.48 -29.15 24.84
CA TYR A 346 -5.27 -28.06 23.88
C TYR A 346 -6.34 -28.11 22.77
N PRO A 347 -6.73 -26.95 22.19
CA PRO A 347 -7.83 -26.88 21.22
C PRO A 347 -7.69 -27.81 20.00
N GLU A 348 -6.45 -28.09 19.56
CA GLU A 348 -6.17 -28.96 18.41
C GLU A 348 -5.80 -30.41 18.82
N ALA A 349 -5.82 -30.72 20.13
CA ALA A 349 -5.46 -32.03 20.63
C ALA A 349 -6.72 -32.93 20.81
N GLU A 350 -6.61 -34.19 20.43
CA GLU A 350 -7.68 -35.20 20.66
C GLU A 350 -7.64 -35.67 22.13
N GLU A 351 -6.42 -35.76 22.71
CA GLU A 351 -6.24 -36.31 24.06
C GLU A 351 -6.10 -35.23 25.13
N TYR A 352 -6.54 -35.55 26.34
CA TYR A 352 -6.35 -34.71 27.51
C TYR A 352 -4.87 -34.71 27.95
N VAL A 353 -4.30 -33.54 28.19
CA VAL A 353 -2.97 -33.37 28.78
C VAL A 353 -3.02 -33.44 30.30
N LEU A 354 -4.12 -32.97 30.89
CA LEU A 354 -4.42 -33.07 32.33
C LEU A 354 -5.78 -33.74 32.48
N LYS A 355 -5.90 -34.68 33.43
CA LYS A 355 -7.15 -35.37 33.71
C LYS A 355 -7.40 -35.42 35.20
N ASP A 356 -8.55 -34.92 35.64
CA ASP A 356 -9.07 -35.00 37.00
C ASP A 356 -8.09 -34.55 38.08
N ILE A 357 -7.47 -33.40 37.89
CA ILE A 357 -6.46 -32.83 38.78
C ILE A 357 -7.16 -32.02 39.88
N SER A 358 -6.93 -32.38 41.12
CA SER A 358 -7.47 -31.68 42.31
C SER A 358 -6.39 -31.51 43.38
N PHE A 359 -6.19 -30.26 43.79
CA PHE A 359 -5.27 -29.90 44.91
C PHE A 359 -5.58 -28.47 45.38
N ASP A 360 -5.16 -28.19 46.59
CA ASP A 360 -5.26 -26.86 47.21
C ASP A 360 -3.87 -26.40 47.68
N ILE A 361 -3.57 -25.11 47.45
CA ILE A 361 -2.35 -24.43 47.89
C ILE A 361 -2.74 -23.26 48.79
N LYS A 362 -2.20 -23.23 49.98
CA LYS A 362 -2.42 -22.15 50.96
C LYS A 362 -1.39 -21.04 50.79
N LYS A 363 -1.73 -19.88 51.29
CA LYS A 363 -0.85 -18.72 51.31
C LYS A 363 0.51 -19.06 51.96
N GLY A 364 1.59 -18.80 51.20
CA GLY A 364 2.97 -19.01 51.67
C GLY A 364 3.49 -20.43 51.45
N GLU A 365 2.69 -21.36 50.97
CA GLU A 365 3.16 -22.70 50.58
C GLU A 365 3.98 -22.68 49.30
N THR A 366 4.99 -23.53 49.23
CA THR A 366 5.76 -23.78 48.02
C THR A 366 5.40 -25.19 47.51
N VAL A 367 4.82 -25.28 46.33
CA VAL A 367 4.46 -26.55 45.71
C VAL A 367 5.32 -26.82 44.50
N ALA A 368 5.86 -28.04 44.38
CA ALA A 368 6.69 -28.47 43.26
C ALA A 368 5.99 -29.60 42.49
N PHE A 369 5.82 -29.41 41.19
CA PHE A 369 5.33 -30.46 40.29
C PHE A 369 6.49 -31.22 39.66
N ILE A 370 6.59 -32.52 39.94
CA ILE A 370 7.65 -33.40 39.46
C ILE A 370 7.06 -34.41 38.47
N GLY A 371 7.80 -34.71 37.44
CA GLY A 371 7.39 -35.70 36.41
C GLY A 371 8.25 -35.64 35.16
N SER A 372 8.06 -36.57 34.23
CA SER A 372 8.79 -36.66 32.96
C SER A 372 8.51 -35.47 32.05
N THR A 373 9.35 -35.26 31.03
CA THR A 373 9.09 -34.28 29.97
C THR A 373 7.78 -34.65 29.25
N GLY A 374 6.91 -33.68 29.04
CA GLY A 374 5.59 -33.89 28.41
C GLY A 374 4.46 -34.26 29.38
N SER A 375 4.68 -34.40 30.69
CA SER A 375 3.65 -34.77 31.70
C SER A 375 2.64 -33.65 32.05
N GLY A 376 2.64 -32.53 31.32
CA GLY A 376 1.66 -31.44 31.53
C GLY A 376 2.01 -30.42 32.63
N LYS A 377 3.23 -30.42 33.23
CA LYS A 377 3.62 -29.47 34.30
C LYS A 377 3.48 -28.01 33.92
N SER A 378 4.03 -27.63 32.78
CA SER A 378 3.93 -26.26 32.27
C SER A 378 2.49 -25.89 31.85
N THR A 379 1.71 -26.87 31.39
CA THR A 379 0.30 -26.69 31.09
C THR A 379 -0.48 -26.34 32.35
N LEU A 380 -0.26 -27.07 33.43
CA LEU A 380 -0.91 -26.83 34.72
C LEU A 380 -0.65 -25.42 35.24
N ILE A 381 0.64 -24.98 35.21
CA ILE A 381 1.04 -23.64 35.65
C ILE A 381 0.37 -22.58 34.78
N ASN A 382 0.24 -22.79 33.46
CA ASN A 382 -0.37 -21.83 32.54
C ASN A 382 -1.89 -21.66 32.73
N LEU A 383 -2.56 -22.57 33.46
CA LEU A 383 -3.98 -22.45 33.78
C LEU A 383 -4.22 -21.48 34.96
N ILE A 384 -3.25 -21.26 35.83
CA ILE A 384 -3.35 -20.36 36.99
C ILE A 384 -3.57 -18.90 36.54
N PRO A 385 -2.71 -18.30 35.66
CA PRO A 385 -2.94 -16.97 35.12
C PRO A 385 -3.96 -16.96 33.97
N ARG A 386 -4.71 -18.04 33.78
CA ARG A 386 -5.74 -18.19 32.76
C ARG A 386 -5.25 -17.93 31.33
N PHE A 387 -4.05 -18.43 30.97
CA PHE A 387 -3.62 -18.41 29.56
C PHE A 387 -4.48 -19.30 28.66
N TYR A 388 -5.18 -20.25 29.26
CA TYR A 388 -6.17 -21.14 28.66
C TYR A 388 -7.30 -21.35 29.66
N ASP A 389 -8.53 -21.51 29.17
CA ASP A 389 -9.65 -21.99 29.99
C ASP A 389 -9.59 -23.50 30.11
N VAL A 390 -9.90 -24.02 31.29
CA VAL A 390 -10.00 -25.47 31.53
C VAL A 390 -11.13 -26.08 30.70
N THR A 391 -10.95 -27.33 30.27
CA THR A 391 -11.98 -28.07 29.52
C THR A 391 -13.10 -28.51 30.46
N ASP A 392 -12.75 -29.12 31.59
CA ASP A 392 -13.66 -29.53 32.64
C ASP A 392 -13.09 -29.13 34.00
N GLY A 393 -13.96 -28.96 35.02
CA GLY A 393 -13.61 -28.53 36.35
C GLY A 393 -13.42 -27.01 36.47
N GLU A 394 -12.82 -26.58 37.57
CA GLU A 394 -12.59 -25.17 37.85
C GLU A 394 -11.24 -24.91 38.52
N VAL A 395 -10.67 -23.74 38.18
CA VAL A 395 -9.47 -23.20 38.88
C VAL A 395 -9.91 -21.97 39.65
N LEU A 396 -9.61 -21.96 40.93
CA LEU A 396 -9.89 -20.84 41.81
C LEU A 396 -8.57 -20.21 42.24
N VAL A 397 -8.53 -18.88 42.18
CA VAL A 397 -7.47 -18.06 42.75
C VAL A 397 -8.14 -17.15 43.80
N ASP A 398 -7.63 -17.16 45.02
CA ASP A 398 -8.21 -16.41 46.14
C ASP A 398 -9.74 -16.71 46.32
N ASN A 399 -10.10 -17.99 46.18
CA ASN A 399 -11.47 -18.51 46.26
C ASN A 399 -12.45 -17.98 45.17
N ILE A 400 -11.92 -17.32 44.15
CA ILE A 400 -12.70 -16.81 42.99
C ILE A 400 -12.32 -17.63 41.77
N ASN A 401 -13.33 -18.03 40.98
CA ASN A 401 -13.07 -18.71 39.70
C ASN A 401 -12.34 -17.79 38.75
N VAL A 402 -11.24 -18.26 38.16
CA VAL A 402 -10.45 -17.46 37.20
C VAL A 402 -11.24 -17.00 35.99
N LYS A 403 -12.46 -17.49 35.75
CA LYS A 403 -13.38 -17.03 34.72
C LYS A 403 -14.22 -15.81 35.13
N GLU A 404 -14.35 -15.55 36.39
CA GLU A 404 -15.14 -14.46 36.98
C GLU A 404 -14.30 -13.24 37.31
#